data_c06e181bd6b710e50d155599215c5972
#
_entry.id   c06e181bd6b710e50d155599215c5972
#
_cell.length_a   1.000
_cell.length_b   1.000
_cell.length_c   1.000
_cell.angle_alpha   90.00
_cell.angle_beta   90.00
_cell.angle_gamma   90.00
#
_symmetry.space_group_name_H-M   'P 1'
#
loop_
_entity.id
_entity.type
_entity.pdbx_description
1 polymer ?
#
loop_
_entity_poly.entity_id
_entity_poly.type
_entity_poly.pdbx_seq_one_letter_code
_entity_poly.pdbx_strand_id
1 'polypeptide(L)'
;CGPAGILGKVQPGAQDLADIRVGVQAARRHGARDRGQAVVVRGDEVLEQEAEDGTDAMLRRCVARRKLSNQSGRAGVLVKLLKPGQEMRIDLPTLGLTSVRLAAEAGLAGIAFEAGATLLVDAPAMIREADALGLFLSGLPLTGREA
;
A
#
# COMPACT_ATOMS: atom_id res chain seq x y z
N CYS A 1 -11.61 8.26 -7.02
CA CYS A 1 -10.37 8.04 -6.24
C CYS A 1 -10.72 7.76 -4.79
N GLY A 2 -9.81 7.06 -4.11
CA GLY A 2 -10.03 6.70 -2.72
C GLY A 2 -10.04 7.90 -1.80
N PRO A 3 -10.96 7.93 -0.83
CA PRO A 3 -11.05 9.06 0.10
C PRO A 3 -10.03 8.96 1.22
N ALA A 4 -9.86 10.06 1.95
CA ALA A 4 -9.02 10.08 3.14
C ALA A 4 -9.70 9.32 4.28
N GLY A 5 -8.90 8.76 5.16
CA GLY A 5 -9.38 8.08 6.36
C GLY A 5 -9.36 6.58 6.24
N ILE A 6 -9.85 5.92 7.28
CA ILE A 6 -9.89 4.47 7.32
C ILE A 6 -11.14 3.99 6.60
N LEU A 7 -10.96 3.09 5.65
CA LEU A 7 -12.07 2.46 4.94
C LEU A 7 -12.23 1.07 5.52
N GLY A 8 -13.43 0.74 5.98
CA GLY A 8 -13.68 -0.55 6.59
C GLY A 8 -13.51 -0.53 8.09
N LYS A 9 -13.42 -1.71 8.68
CA LYS A 9 -13.51 -1.87 10.13
C LYS A 9 -12.17 -2.04 10.82
N VAL A 10 -11.14 -2.43 10.10
CA VAL A 10 -9.85 -2.72 10.70
C VAL A 10 -9.06 -1.44 10.87
N GLN A 11 -8.47 -1.23 12.04
CA GLN A 11 -7.71 -0.03 12.37
C GLN A 11 -6.23 -0.36 12.41
N PRO A 12 -5.37 0.56 11.94
CA PRO A 12 -3.93 0.34 12.06
C PRO A 12 -3.48 0.51 13.51
N GLY A 13 -2.54 -0.33 13.92
CA GLY A 13 -1.93 -0.22 15.23
C GLY A 13 -0.76 0.75 15.24
N ALA A 14 -0.10 0.87 16.39
CA ALA A 14 1.00 1.83 16.54
C ALA A 14 2.17 1.52 15.61
N GLN A 15 2.56 0.26 15.50
CA GLN A 15 3.65 -0.12 14.59
C GLN A 15 3.24 0.10 13.13
N ASP A 16 1.96 -0.15 12.81
CA ASP A 16 1.47 0.08 11.46
C ASP A 16 1.56 1.55 11.09
N LEU A 17 1.22 2.43 12.02
CA LEU A 17 1.33 3.87 11.76
C LEU A 17 2.78 4.30 11.57
N ALA A 18 3.70 3.72 12.34
CA ALA A 18 5.13 3.98 12.16
C ALA A 18 5.60 3.49 10.79
N ASP A 19 5.15 2.31 10.39
CA ASP A 19 5.51 1.75 9.09
C ASP A 19 4.96 2.60 7.95
N ILE A 20 3.76 3.15 8.12
CA ILE A 20 3.21 4.07 7.12
C ILE A 20 4.11 5.29 6.94
N ARG A 21 4.58 5.87 8.04
CA ARG A 21 5.46 7.04 7.95
C ARG A 21 6.76 6.72 7.22
N VAL A 22 7.37 5.59 7.56
CA VAL A 22 8.58 5.14 6.87
C VAL A 22 8.29 4.92 5.39
N GLY A 23 7.16 4.30 5.10
CA GLY A 23 6.77 3.99 3.72
C GLY A 23 6.52 5.24 2.90
N VAL A 24 5.90 6.26 3.47
CA VAL A 24 5.67 7.51 2.74
C VAL A 24 7.01 8.14 2.35
N GLN A 25 7.95 8.20 3.28
CA GLN A 25 9.25 8.77 2.97
C GLN A 25 10.00 7.94 1.93
N ALA A 26 9.97 6.63 2.08
CA ALA A 26 10.66 5.74 1.15
C ALA A 26 10.04 5.80 -0.24
N ALA A 27 8.71 5.82 -0.32
CA ALA A 27 8.03 5.89 -1.60
C ALA A 27 8.34 7.20 -2.32
N ARG A 28 8.40 8.29 -1.59
CA ARG A 28 8.74 9.59 -2.20
C ARG A 28 10.15 9.58 -2.75
N ARG A 29 11.10 8.98 -2.06
CA ARG A 29 12.47 8.88 -2.55
C ARG A 29 12.58 7.95 -3.74
N HIS A 30 11.88 6.81 -3.65
CA HIS A 30 11.96 5.77 -4.67
C HIS A 30 11.33 6.19 -5.98
N GLY A 31 10.26 6.94 -5.91
CA GLY A 31 9.42 7.21 -7.07
C GLY A 31 9.96 8.20 -8.08
N ALA A 32 11.21 8.59 -7.96
CA ALA A 32 11.75 9.60 -8.86
C ALA A 32 11.90 9.10 -10.28
N ARG A 33 11.91 7.80 -10.48
CA ARG A 33 12.24 7.24 -11.77
C ARG A 33 11.11 6.71 -12.55
N ASP A 34 10.29 5.88 -11.99
CA ASP A 34 9.39 5.12 -12.79
C ASP A 34 7.97 5.41 -12.52
N ARG A 35 7.10 4.51 -12.78
CA ARG A 35 5.72 4.61 -12.59
C ARG A 35 5.40 4.56 -11.16
N GLY A 36 4.45 4.72 -10.63
CA GLY A 36 3.98 4.67 -9.27
C GLY A 36 5.03 4.53 -8.20
N GLN A 37 4.70 4.88 -7.00
CA GLN A 37 5.59 4.78 -5.87
C GLN A 37 4.96 3.88 -4.84
N ALA A 38 5.39 2.61 -4.81
CA ALA A 38 4.87 1.68 -3.82
C ALA A 38 6.03 0.98 -3.14
N VAL A 39 5.91 0.82 -1.84
CA VAL A 39 6.89 0.10 -1.03
C VAL A 39 6.15 -0.74 -0.01
N VAL A 40 6.79 -1.78 0.48
CA VAL A 40 6.29 -2.58 1.60
C VAL A 40 7.25 -2.36 2.77
N VAL A 41 6.70 -1.99 3.91
CA VAL A 41 7.49 -1.69 5.12
C VAL A 41 6.99 -2.58 6.25
N ARG A 42 7.94 -3.11 7.02
CA ARG A 42 7.61 -3.90 8.20
C ARG A 42 8.63 -3.62 9.28
N GLY A 43 8.16 -3.28 10.48
CA GLY A 43 9.06 -3.00 11.58
C GLY A 43 10.05 -1.91 11.27
N ASP A 44 9.57 -0.85 10.62
CA ASP A 44 10.36 0.32 10.21
C ASP A 44 11.38 0.03 9.10
N GLU A 45 11.33 -1.17 8.51
CA GLU A 45 12.24 -1.53 7.42
C GLU A 45 11.50 -1.66 6.10
N VAL A 46 12.08 -1.09 5.04
CA VAL A 46 11.55 -1.27 3.70
C VAL A 46 11.96 -2.66 3.20
N LEU A 47 10.96 -3.52 3.00
CA LEU A 47 11.21 -4.89 2.54
C LEU A 47 11.31 -4.98 1.03
N GLU A 48 10.44 -4.24 0.33
CA GLU A 48 10.37 -4.30 -1.13
C GLU A 48 10.00 -2.94 -1.67
N GLN A 49 10.44 -2.68 -2.89
CA GLN A 49 10.09 -1.46 -3.62
C GLN A 49 9.54 -1.87 -4.97
N GLU A 50 8.57 -1.12 -5.45
CA GLU A 50 7.95 -1.40 -6.73
C GLU A 50 8.96 -1.19 -7.86
N ALA A 51 9.01 -2.14 -8.79
CA ALA A 51 9.82 -2.05 -9.99
C ALA A 51 8.91 -1.89 -11.20
N GLU A 52 9.46 -2.03 -12.38
CA GLU A 52 8.68 -1.87 -13.61
C GLU A 52 7.56 -2.90 -13.73
N ASP A 53 7.68 -4.02 -13.05
CA ASP A 53 6.67 -5.08 -13.09
C ASP A 53 5.46 -4.80 -12.21
N GLY A 54 5.46 -3.70 -11.45
CA GLY A 54 4.26 -3.21 -10.80
C GLY A 54 4.07 -3.67 -9.36
N THR A 55 2.98 -3.18 -8.77
CA THR A 55 2.70 -3.39 -7.36
C THR A 55 2.38 -4.86 -7.05
N ASP A 56 1.57 -5.50 -7.89
CA ASP A 56 1.19 -6.89 -7.61
C ASP A 56 2.38 -7.83 -7.69
N ALA A 57 3.30 -7.59 -8.63
CA ALA A 57 4.53 -8.39 -8.69
C ALA A 57 5.38 -8.20 -7.43
N MET A 58 5.47 -6.96 -6.94
CA MET A 58 6.15 -6.70 -5.68
C MET A 58 5.51 -7.46 -4.52
N LEU A 59 4.19 -7.46 -4.47
CA LEU A 59 3.47 -8.19 -3.41
C LEU A 59 3.71 -9.70 -3.51
N ARG A 60 3.81 -10.24 -4.72
CA ARG A 60 4.14 -11.66 -4.89
C ARG A 60 5.53 -11.99 -4.36
N ARG A 61 6.47 -11.07 -4.50
CA ARG A 61 7.79 -11.26 -3.89
C ARG A 61 7.69 -11.31 -2.37
N CYS A 62 6.80 -10.48 -1.80
CA CYS A 62 6.57 -10.51 -0.36
C CYS A 62 5.93 -11.81 0.10
N VAL A 63 5.02 -12.35 -0.70
CA VAL A 63 4.42 -13.66 -0.41
C VAL A 63 5.51 -14.74 -0.33
N ALA A 64 6.43 -14.72 -1.30
CA ALA A 64 7.51 -15.69 -1.32
C ALA A 64 8.42 -15.54 -0.10
N ARG A 65 8.71 -14.31 0.28
CA ARG A 65 9.50 -14.02 1.47
C ARG A 65 8.87 -14.59 2.72
N ARG A 66 7.56 -14.39 2.84
CA ARG A 66 6.85 -14.89 4.02
C ARG A 66 6.93 -16.40 4.15
N LYS A 67 6.80 -17.09 3.02
CA LYS A 67 6.87 -18.55 3.03
C LYS A 67 8.23 -19.05 3.49
N LEU A 68 9.28 -18.32 3.16
CA LEU A 68 10.63 -18.72 3.55
C LEU A 68 10.94 -18.38 4.99
N SER A 69 10.25 -17.44 5.58
CA SER A 69 10.61 -16.92 6.90
C SER A 69 9.83 -17.53 8.04
N ASN A 70 8.88 -18.43 7.79
CA ASN A 70 8.04 -19.04 8.83
C ASN A 70 7.29 -18.02 9.67
N GLN A 71 7.05 -16.88 9.10
CA GLN A 71 6.44 -15.82 9.84
C GLN A 71 4.94 -16.04 9.98
N SER A 72 4.42 -15.81 11.18
CA SER A 72 2.98 -15.90 11.43
C SER A 72 2.45 -14.53 11.84
N GLY A 73 1.14 -14.37 11.74
CA GLY A 73 0.49 -13.11 12.08
C GLY A 73 0.62 -12.09 10.96
N ARG A 74 0.03 -10.93 11.20
CA ARG A 74 0.04 -9.85 10.22
C ARG A 74 0.87 -8.70 10.74
N ALA A 75 1.77 -8.22 9.90
CA ALA A 75 2.59 -7.05 10.20
C ALA A 75 3.09 -6.47 8.90
N GLY A 76 3.24 -5.16 8.87
CA GLY A 76 3.74 -4.47 7.70
C GLY A 76 2.63 -3.84 6.88
N VAL A 77 3.01 -2.89 6.06
CA VAL A 77 2.07 -2.07 5.30
C VAL A 77 2.57 -1.89 3.88
N LEU A 78 1.65 -2.00 2.93
CA LEU A 78 1.89 -1.53 1.57
C LEU A 78 1.55 -0.05 1.53
N VAL A 79 2.48 0.79 1.11
CA VAL A 79 2.25 2.22 0.93
C VAL A 79 2.38 2.54 -0.55
N LYS A 80 1.33 3.13 -1.13
CA LYS A 80 1.32 3.45 -2.55
C LYS A 80 0.90 4.90 -2.76
N LEU A 81 1.79 5.67 -3.38
CA LEU A 81 1.60 7.10 -3.60
C LEU A 81 1.62 7.44 -5.08
N LEU A 82 1.12 8.61 -5.41
CA LEU A 82 1.25 9.15 -6.75
C LEU A 82 2.69 9.62 -6.98
N LYS A 83 3.25 9.24 -8.11
CA LYS A 83 4.61 9.63 -8.45
C LYS A 83 4.69 11.14 -8.66
N PRO A 84 5.70 11.83 -8.12
CA PRO A 84 5.83 13.26 -8.34
C PRO A 84 5.94 13.57 -9.84
N GLY A 85 5.21 14.57 -10.29
CA GLY A 85 5.20 14.95 -11.69
C GLY A 85 4.34 14.11 -12.58
N GLN A 86 3.72 13.08 -12.04
CA GLN A 86 2.84 12.21 -12.82
C GLN A 86 1.54 12.94 -13.14
N GLU A 87 1.08 12.78 -14.37
CA GLU A 87 -0.19 13.38 -14.79
C GLU A 87 -1.34 12.53 -14.27
N MET A 88 -2.12 13.12 -13.38
CA MET A 88 -3.16 12.36 -12.68
C MET A 88 -4.20 11.77 -13.60
N ARG A 89 -4.60 12.49 -14.64
CA ARG A 89 -5.69 12.01 -15.47
C ARG A 89 -5.28 10.92 -16.44
N ILE A 90 -3.98 10.66 -16.60
CA ILE A 90 -3.52 9.68 -17.56
C ILE A 90 -3.10 8.39 -16.89
N ASP A 91 -2.44 8.51 -15.76
CA ASP A 91 -1.78 7.34 -15.19
C ASP A 91 -1.87 7.35 -13.67
N LEU A 92 -3.07 7.18 -13.16
CA LEU A 92 -3.29 7.12 -11.72
C LEU A 92 -2.78 5.80 -11.15
N PRO A 93 -2.13 5.83 -10.00
CA PRO A 93 -1.87 4.59 -9.28
C PRO A 93 -3.19 3.88 -8.97
N THR A 94 -3.18 2.58 -9.09
CA THR A 94 -4.40 1.79 -9.01
C THR A 94 -4.24 0.64 -8.04
N LEU A 95 -5.28 0.39 -7.26
CA LEU A 95 -5.37 -0.77 -6.37
C LEU A 95 -6.68 -1.47 -6.64
N GLY A 96 -6.69 -2.78 -6.48
CA GLY A 96 -7.90 -3.56 -6.69
C GLY A 96 -7.96 -4.74 -5.74
N LEU A 97 -8.90 -5.63 -6.02
CA LEU A 97 -9.13 -6.79 -5.17
C LEU A 97 -7.92 -7.72 -5.14
N THR A 98 -7.23 -7.86 -6.26
CA THR A 98 -6.02 -8.69 -6.30
C THR A 98 -4.96 -8.14 -5.35
N SER A 99 -4.80 -6.81 -5.30
CA SER A 99 -3.84 -6.20 -4.39
C SER A 99 -4.18 -6.52 -2.93
N VAL A 100 -5.46 -6.45 -2.58
CA VAL A 100 -5.90 -6.78 -1.22
C VAL A 100 -5.58 -8.23 -0.89
N ARG A 101 -5.88 -9.14 -1.79
CA ARG A 101 -5.63 -10.56 -1.57
C ARG A 101 -4.14 -10.89 -1.46
N LEU A 102 -3.34 -10.28 -2.32
CA LEU A 102 -1.89 -10.50 -2.26
C LEU A 102 -1.28 -9.93 -0.99
N ALA A 103 -1.76 -8.76 -0.55
CA ALA A 103 -1.29 -8.18 0.70
C ALA A 103 -1.61 -9.11 1.87
N ALA A 104 -2.79 -9.71 1.87
CA ALA A 104 -3.16 -10.68 2.91
C ALA A 104 -2.26 -11.92 2.86
N GLU A 105 -2.01 -12.44 1.66
CA GLU A 105 -1.12 -13.59 1.49
C GLU A 105 0.30 -13.28 1.93
N ALA A 106 0.74 -12.05 1.72
CA ALA A 106 2.06 -11.62 2.14
C ALA A 106 2.16 -11.40 3.65
N GLY A 107 1.04 -11.50 4.36
CA GLY A 107 1.03 -11.33 5.81
C GLY A 107 1.04 -9.90 6.27
N LEU A 108 0.65 -8.98 5.42
CA LEU A 108 0.64 -7.56 5.77
C LEU A 108 -0.56 -7.22 6.64
N ALA A 109 -0.42 -6.17 7.43
CA ALA A 109 -1.50 -5.68 8.29
C ALA A 109 -2.48 -4.80 7.52
N GLY A 110 -2.03 -4.15 6.46
CA GLY A 110 -2.91 -3.30 5.70
C GLY A 110 -2.25 -2.58 4.56
N ILE A 111 -3.03 -1.71 3.94
CA ILE A 111 -2.64 -0.93 2.77
C ILE A 111 -2.92 0.54 3.05
N ALA A 112 -1.95 1.40 2.80
CA ALA A 112 -2.13 2.84 2.85
C ALA A 112 -1.89 3.40 1.45
N PHE A 113 -2.75 4.31 1.02
CA PHE A 113 -2.67 4.88 -0.31
C PHE A 113 -2.88 6.39 -0.22
N GLU A 114 -2.47 7.11 -1.25
CA GLU A 114 -2.66 8.55 -1.28
C GLU A 114 -4.11 8.87 -1.63
N ALA A 115 -4.82 9.50 -0.69
CA ALA A 115 -6.23 9.84 -0.86
C ALA A 115 -6.36 10.87 -1.98
N GLY A 116 -7.41 10.69 -2.78
CA GLY A 116 -7.68 11.62 -3.88
C GLY A 116 -6.80 11.42 -5.10
N ALA A 117 -5.83 10.53 -5.02
CA ALA A 117 -4.89 10.31 -6.12
C ALA A 117 -4.73 8.84 -6.49
N THR A 118 -5.40 7.94 -5.80
CA THR A 118 -5.31 6.51 -6.07
C THR A 118 -6.68 6.00 -6.51
N LEU A 119 -6.71 5.32 -7.64
CA LEU A 119 -7.93 4.73 -8.14
C LEU A 119 -8.16 3.39 -7.46
N LEU A 120 -9.30 3.24 -6.80
CA LEU A 120 -9.70 1.99 -6.18
C LEU A 120 -10.71 1.30 -7.09
N VAL A 121 -10.32 0.18 -7.68
CA VAL A 121 -11.21 -0.55 -8.57
C VAL A 121 -12.19 -1.35 -7.71
N ASP A 122 -13.45 -1.00 -7.79
CA ASP A 122 -14.51 -1.62 -6.99
C ASP A 122 -14.23 -1.48 -5.49
N ALA A 123 -14.22 -0.23 -5.03
CA ALA A 123 -13.92 0.06 -3.63
C ALA A 123 -14.81 -0.72 -2.64
N PRO A 124 -16.13 -0.85 -2.85
CA PRO A 124 -16.93 -1.65 -1.91
C PRO A 124 -16.46 -3.10 -1.79
N ALA A 125 -16.08 -3.74 -2.90
CA ALA A 125 -15.58 -5.11 -2.85
C ALA A 125 -14.24 -5.17 -2.14
N MET A 126 -13.37 -4.19 -2.38
CA MET A 126 -12.08 -4.13 -1.70
C MET A 126 -12.26 -4.02 -0.19
N ILE A 127 -13.18 -3.17 0.24
CA ILE A 127 -13.42 -2.98 1.67
C ILE A 127 -13.94 -4.25 2.30
N ARG A 128 -14.90 -4.92 1.65
CA ARG A 128 -15.44 -6.17 2.18
C ARG A 128 -14.35 -7.24 2.31
N GLU A 129 -13.54 -7.34 1.28
CA GLU A 129 -12.47 -8.36 1.28
C GLU A 129 -11.43 -8.04 2.35
N ALA A 130 -11.04 -6.77 2.46
CA ALA A 130 -10.06 -6.36 3.46
C ALA A 130 -10.57 -6.64 4.87
N ASP A 131 -11.84 -6.32 5.13
CA ASP A 131 -12.42 -6.61 6.45
C ASP A 131 -12.43 -8.11 6.72
N ALA A 132 -12.80 -8.91 5.73
CA ALA A 132 -12.84 -10.36 5.89
C ALA A 132 -11.46 -10.95 6.15
N LEU A 133 -10.43 -10.37 5.55
CA LEU A 133 -9.07 -10.86 5.68
C LEU A 133 -8.28 -10.20 6.81
N GLY A 134 -8.87 -9.21 7.47
CA GLY A 134 -8.26 -8.57 8.62
C GLY A 134 -7.24 -7.49 8.27
N LEU A 135 -7.38 -6.87 7.10
CA LEU A 135 -6.49 -5.78 6.69
C LEU A 135 -7.18 -4.44 6.83
N PHE A 136 -6.41 -3.41 7.22
CA PHE A 136 -6.92 -2.05 7.15
C PHE A 136 -6.67 -1.47 5.75
N LEU A 137 -7.49 -0.51 5.38
CA LEU A 137 -7.28 0.32 4.19
C LEU A 137 -7.31 1.76 4.66
N SER A 138 -6.25 2.49 4.39
CA SER A 138 -6.12 3.86 4.89
C SER A 138 -5.81 4.81 3.75
N GLY A 139 -6.67 5.80 3.55
CA GLY A 139 -6.40 6.88 2.60
C GLY A 139 -5.64 8.00 3.31
N LEU A 140 -4.45 8.29 2.83
CA LEU A 140 -3.59 9.31 3.46
C LEU A 140 -3.85 10.66 2.82
N PRO A 141 -4.20 11.67 3.63
CA PRO A 141 -4.47 13.00 3.07
C PRO A 141 -3.17 13.77 2.85
N LEU A 142 -2.38 13.32 1.90
CA LEU A 142 -1.09 13.92 1.60
C LEU A 142 -1.26 15.12 0.69
N THR A 143 -2.01 16.09 1.16
CA THR A 143 -2.31 17.26 0.36
C THR A 143 -1.06 18.07 0.08
N GLY A 144 -0.12 18.08 0.81
CA GLY A 144 1.07 18.88 0.55
C GLY A 144 2.06 18.15 -0.32
N ARG A 145 1.64 17.66 -1.46
CA ARG A 145 2.59 17.00 -2.32
C ARG A 145 3.76 17.87 -2.71
N GLU A 146 3.53 19.13 -2.65
CA GLU A 146 4.58 20.09 -2.85
C GLU A 146 5.66 19.99 -1.77
N ALA A 147 5.30 19.43 -0.67
CA ALA A 147 6.24 19.36 0.43
C ALA A 147 7.29 18.27 0.23
#